data_ccdba274ce39176c73616f71a90c2bf5
#
_entry.id   ccdba274ce39176c73616f71a90c2bf5
#
_cell.length_a   1.000
_cell.length_b   1.000
_cell.length_c   1.000
_cell.angle_alpha   90.00
_cell.angle_beta   90.00
_cell.angle_gamma   90.00
#
_symmetry.space_group_name_H-M   'P 1'
#
loop_
_entity.id
_entity.type
_entity.pdbx_description
1 polymer ?
#
loop_
_entity_poly.entity_id
_entity_poly.type
_entity_poly.pdbx_seq_one_letter_code
_entity_poly.pdbx_strand_id
1 'polypeptide(L)'
;VEAVAGAAYSVGANPVIIHYPTSGKAYEEPIRPVADAVVHADVWIELAYYCSMHTPCFRKAMENGARFTCLNGMDVIMLVNTVGRVDYDVLIEFGEYLTDKVHRSNEVIVTDKNGTNLVGYNQGRGVKHSGQRATKKGYPVMLGGQVSWCPVEETINGKLIFDSALFPPDTLGLLNSNVELTLEKGVVTKIEGGKDAAIFEKWLNKFNDPNMFRLAHYSIGFNPGVTKPTGRIVEDERLFGCIEMGIG
;
A
#
# COMPACT_ATOMS: atom_id res chain seq x y z
N VAL A 1 4.65 -19.33 6.47
CA VAL A 1 3.31 -19.90 6.23
C VAL A 1 2.96 -20.85 7.37
N GLU A 2 3.78 -21.89 7.68
CA GLU A 2 3.52 -22.93 8.68
C GLU A 2 3.32 -22.34 10.09
N ALA A 3 4.09 -21.32 10.49
CA ALA A 3 3.94 -20.64 11.77
C ALA A 3 2.56 -19.97 11.92
N VAL A 4 2.07 -19.36 10.84
CA VAL A 4 0.73 -18.73 10.80
C VAL A 4 -0.36 -19.79 10.89
N ALA A 5 -0.23 -20.89 10.15
CA ALA A 5 -1.16 -22.00 10.22
C ALA A 5 -1.16 -22.66 11.61
N GLY A 6 0.02 -22.87 12.22
CA GLY A 6 0.15 -23.38 13.58
C GLY A 6 -0.52 -22.47 14.63
N ALA A 7 -0.36 -21.16 14.50
CA ALA A 7 -1.04 -20.20 15.35
C ALA A 7 -2.56 -20.25 15.17
N ALA A 8 -3.05 -20.34 13.93
CA ALA A 8 -4.48 -20.50 13.66
C ALA A 8 -5.05 -21.80 14.27
N TYR A 9 -4.32 -22.90 14.13
CA TYR A 9 -4.72 -24.19 14.71
C TYR A 9 -4.79 -24.12 16.25
N SER A 10 -3.84 -23.43 16.89
CA SER A 10 -3.80 -23.32 18.36
C SER A 10 -5.00 -22.61 18.97
N VAL A 11 -5.71 -21.80 18.18
CA VAL A 11 -6.94 -21.12 18.59
C VAL A 11 -8.21 -21.79 18.06
N GLY A 12 -8.11 -23.04 17.58
CA GLY A 12 -9.25 -23.88 17.17
C GLY A 12 -9.70 -23.72 15.73
N ALA A 13 -8.93 -23.07 14.88
CA ALA A 13 -9.20 -23.02 13.45
C ALA A 13 -8.74 -24.32 12.74
N ASN A 14 -9.26 -24.57 11.54
CA ASN A 14 -8.85 -25.66 10.66
C ASN A 14 -8.07 -25.08 9.47
N PRO A 15 -6.77 -24.78 9.59
CA PRO A 15 -6.00 -24.16 8.55
C PRO A 15 -5.74 -25.11 7.38
N VAL A 16 -5.88 -24.60 6.16
CA VAL A 16 -5.43 -25.24 4.92
C VAL A 16 -4.35 -24.35 4.32
N ILE A 17 -3.20 -24.94 4.02
CA ILE A 17 -2.08 -24.27 3.36
C ILE A 17 -2.12 -24.62 1.87
N ILE A 18 -2.13 -23.61 1.01
CA ILE A 18 -2.06 -23.81 -0.43
C ILE A 18 -0.81 -23.11 -0.95
N HIS A 19 0.12 -23.88 -1.50
CA HIS A 19 1.28 -23.39 -2.22
C HIS A 19 1.03 -23.50 -3.73
N TYR A 20 1.22 -22.42 -4.44
CA TYR A 20 1.02 -22.38 -5.89
C TYR A 20 2.00 -21.42 -6.56
N PRO A 21 2.39 -21.66 -7.82
CA PRO A 21 3.16 -20.69 -8.59
C PRO A 21 2.29 -19.48 -8.90
N THR A 22 2.77 -18.28 -8.55
CA THR A 22 2.07 -17.03 -8.88
C THR A 22 2.29 -16.67 -10.35
N SER A 23 1.36 -15.92 -10.94
CA SER A 23 1.40 -15.51 -12.34
C SER A 23 2.55 -14.55 -12.69
N GLY A 24 3.19 -13.97 -11.68
CA GLY A 24 4.20 -12.91 -11.87
C GLY A 24 3.62 -11.52 -12.05
N LYS A 25 2.29 -11.35 -11.85
CA LYS A 25 1.60 -10.06 -11.92
C LYS A 25 0.66 -9.88 -10.74
N ALA A 26 0.61 -8.66 -10.18
CA ALA A 26 -0.40 -8.29 -9.21
C ALA A 26 -1.79 -8.25 -9.86
N TYR A 27 -2.82 -8.53 -9.05
CA TYR A 27 -4.24 -8.45 -9.44
C TYR A 27 -4.67 -9.43 -10.55
N GLU A 28 -3.89 -10.47 -10.79
CA GLU A 28 -4.27 -11.57 -11.69
C GLU A 28 -4.95 -12.68 -10.91
N GLU A 29 -6.04 -13.22 -11.49
CA GLU A 29 -6.79 -14.32 -10.87
C GLU A 29 -5.88 -15.52 -10.66
N PRO A 30 -5.80 -16.08 -9.44
CA PRO A 30 -4.99 -17.26 -9.19
C PRO A 30 -5.57 -18.48 -9.93
N ILE A 31 -4.76 -19.53 -10.05
CA ILE A 31 -5.22 -20.78 -10.67
C ILE A 31 -6.50 -21.29 -10.01
N ARG A 32 -7.38 -21.90 -10.80
CA ARG A 32 -8.73 -22.30 -10.39
C ARG A 32 -8.81 -23.04 -9.04
N PRO A 33 -7.94 -24.04 -8.71
CA PRO A 33 -8.02 -24.68 -7.41
C PRO A 33 -7.84 -23.73 -6.22
N VAL A 34 -7.02 -22.67 -6.36
CA VAL A 34 -6.84 -21.64 -5.34
C VAL A 34 -8.07 -20.72 -5.31
N ALA A 35 -8.51 -20.26 -6.48
CA ALA A 35 -9.68 -19.39 -6.60
C ALA A 35 -10.93 -20.03 -5.99
N ASP A 36 -11.18 -21.31 -6.30
CA ASP A 36 -12.31 -22.06 -5.74
C ASP A 36 -12.19 -22.25 -4.21
N ALA A 37 -10.98 -22.50 -3.70
CA ALA A 37 -10.76 -22.69 -2.26
C ALA A 37 -11.01 -21.39 -1.46
N VAL A 38 -10.49 -20.25 -1.90
CA VAL A 38 -10.60 -18.98 -1.14
C VAL A 38 -12.03 -18.45 -1.09
N VAL A 39 -12.84 -18.76 -2.10
CA VAL A 39 -14.28 -18.38 -2.14
C VAL A 39 -15.08 -19.03 -1.00
N HIS A 40 -14.62 -20.17 -0.50
CA HIS A 40 -15.29 -20.93 0.56
C HIS A 40 -14.58 -20.83 1.93
N ALA A 41 -13.54 -20.00 2.04
CA ALA A 41 -12.82 -19.80 3.29
C ALA A 41 -13.55 -18.83 4.23
N ASP A 42 -13.62 -19.13 5.53
CA ASP A 42 -14.07 -18.17 6.55
C ASP A 42 -13.04 -17.06 6.78
N VAL A 43 -11.75 -17.43 6.67
CA VAL A 43 -10.60 -16.54 6.82
C VAL A 43 -9.60 -16.82 5.73
N TRP A 44 -9.20 -15.80 5.00
CA TRP A 44 -8.15 -15.88 4.00
C TRP A 44 -6.97 -14.99 4.40
N ILE A 45 -5.82 -15.60 4.67
CA ILE A 45 -4.55 -14.93 4.92
C ILE A 45 -3.68 -15.10 3.68
N GLU A 46 -3.44 -14.04 2.95
CA GLU A 46 -2.66 -14.05 1.73
C GLU A 46 -1.20 -13.67 2.01
N LEU A 47 -0.29 -14.61 1.78
CA LEU A 47 1.16 -14.44 1.89
C LEU A 47 1.85 -14.60 0.53
N ALA A 48 1.07 -14.64 -0.56
CA ALA A 48 1.59 -14.70 -1.92
C ALA A 48 2.45 -13.47 -2.23
N TYR A 49 3.41 -13.60 -3.13
CA TYR A 49 4.25 -12.45 -3.53
C TYR A 49 3.44 -11.37 -4.23
N TYR A 50 2.56 -11.77 -5.15
CA TYR A 50 1.64 -10.87 -5.84
C TYR A 50 0.24 -10.93 -5.22
N CYS A 51 -0.38 -9.75 -5.12
CA CYS A 51 -1.69 -9.57 -4.51
C CYS A 51 -2.82 -10.07 -5.42
N SER A 52 -3.76 -10.82 -4.84
CA SER A 52 -5.00 -11.25 -5.49
C SER A 52 -6.19 -10.31 -5.23
N MET A 53 -5.99 -9.18 -4.56
CA MET A 53 -7.06 -8.19 -4.36
C MET A 53 -7.65 -7.73 -5.70
N HIS A 54 -8.93 -7.38 -5.71
CA HIS A 54 -9.67 -6.94 -6.89
C HIS A 54 -9.92 -8.01 -7.97
N THR A 55 -9.44 -9.24 -7.79
CA THR A 55 -9.76 -10.36 -8.70
C THR A 55 -11.19 -10.86 -8.52
N PRO A 56 -11.74 -11.64 -9.47
CA PRO A 56 -13.07 -12.26 -9.33
C PRO A 56 -13.21 -13.11 -8.07
N CYS A 57 -12.24 -13.98 -7.76
CA CYS A 57 -12.31 -14.82 -6.55
C CYS A 57 -12.25 -14.00 -5.28
N PHE A 58 -11.45 -12.92 -5.25
CA PHE A 58 -11.41 -12.00 -4.11
C PHE A 58 -12.79 -11.36 -3.88
N ARG A 59 -13.40 -10.78 -4.91
CA ARG A 59 -14.74 -10.18 -4.78
C ARG A 59 -15.74 -11.17 -4.24
N LYS A 60 -15.76 -12.39 -4.79
CA LYS A 60 -16.69 -13.42 -4.36
C LYS A 60 -16.44 -13.92 -2.93
N ALA A 61 -15.17 -14.04 -2.51
CA ALA A 61 -14.83 -14.36 -1.13
C ALA A 61 -15.33 -13.28 -0.16
N MET A 62 -15.18 -11.98 -0.52
CA MET A 62 -15.70 -10.88 0.29
C MET A 62 -17.23 -10.88 0.35
N GLU A 63 -17.93 -11.12 -0.76
CA GLU A 63 -19.39 -11.26 -0.83
C GLU A 63 -19.88 -12.41 0.05
N ASN A 64 -19.16 -13.54 0.08
CA ASN A 64 -19.46 -14.68 0.94
C ASN A 64 -19.11 -14.42 2.43
N GLY A 65 -18.51 -13.28 2.75
CA GLY A 65 -18.22 -12.88 4.11
C GLY A 65 -16.88 -13.38 4.67
N ALA A 66 -15.95 -13.77 3.82
CA ALA A 66 -14.59 -14.09 4.26
C ALA A 66 -13.93 -12.91 4.96
N ARG A 67 -13.17 -13.15 6.01
CA ARG A 67 -12.25 -12.18 6.60
C ARG A 67 -10.92 -12.29 5.87
N PHE A 68 -10.43 -11.19 5.34
CA PHE A 68 -9.23 -11.21 4.50
C PHE A 68 -8.12 -10.35 5.08
N THR A 69 -6.90 -10.89 5.07
CA THR A 69 -5.68 -10.15 5.43
C THR A 69 -4.66 -10.30 4.31
N CYS A 70 -4.27 -9.16 3.74
CA CYS A 70 -3.24 -9.10 2.71
C CYS A 70 -1.88 -8.84 3.35
N LEU A 71 -0.98 -9.82 3.24
CA LEU A 71 0.40 -9.78 3.72
C LEU A 71 1.37 -10.17 2.58
N ASN A 72 1.19 -9.55 1.44
CA ASN A 72 1.94 -9.87 0.21
C ASN A 72 3.44 -9.67 0.37
N GLY A 73 4.20 -10.58 -0.21
CA GLY A 73 5.65 -10.52 -0.18
C GLY A 73 6.28 -10.54 1.21
N MET A 74 5.49 -10.83 2.25
CA MET A 74 5.93 -10.87 3.64
C MET A 74 6.92 -12.00 3.87
N ASP A 75 8.12 -11.68 4.33
CA ASP A 75 9.04 -12.66 4.89
C ASP A 75 9.01 -12.64 6.44
N VAL A 76 9.81 -13.52 7.05
CA VAL A 76 9.84 -13.64 8.52
C VAL A 76 10.36 -12.36 9.17
N ILE A 77 11.35 -11.71 8.59
CA ILE A 77 11.95 -10.49 9.15
C ILE A 77 10.96 -9.35 9.11
N MET A 78 10.28 -9.16 7.99
CA MET A 78 9.24 -8.15 7.84
C MET A 78 8.09 -8.42 8.83
N LEU A 79 7.61 -9.66 8.93
CA LEU A 79 6.55 -10.03 9.86
C LEU A 79 6.94 -9.73 11.32
N VAL A 80 8.15 -10.06 11.73
CA VAL A 80 8.65 -9.79 13.08
C VAL A 80 8.74 -8.29 13.33
N ASN A 81 9.27 -7.52 12.41
CA ASN A 81 9.45 -6.08 12.59
C ASN A 81 8.12 -5.32 12.58
N THR A 82 7.23 -5.64 11.64
CA THR A 82 6.01 -4.85 11.40
C THR A 82 4.79 -5.30 12.19
N VAL A 83 4.80 -6.53 12.72
CA VAL A 83 3.71 -7.10 13.49
C VAL A 83 4.19 -7.61 14.84
N GLY A 84 5.23 -8.45 14.87
CA GLY A 84 5.62 -9.17 16.08
C GLY A 84 6.25 -8.31 17.18
N ARG A 85 6.89 -7.20 16.82
CA ARG A 85 7.55 -6.25 17.75
C ARG A 85 6.77 -4.96 17.95
N VAL A 86 5.62 -4.83 17.34
CA VAL A 86 4.79 -3.63 17.39
C VAL A 86 3.61 -3.88 18.32
N ASP A 87 3.33 -2.94 19.21
CA ASP A 87 2.06 -2.91 19.91
C ASP A 87 0.96 -2.54 18.90
N TYR A 88 0.26 -3.59 18.44
CA TYR A 88 -0.70 -3.45 17.35
C TYR A 88 -1.98 -2.72 17.78
N ASP A 89 -2.34 -2.71 19.07
CA ASP A 89 -3.46 -1.94 19.57
C ASP A 89 -3.14 -0.44 19.56
N VAL A 90 -1.96 -0.05 20.01
CA VAL A 90 -1.47 1.34 19.92
C VAL A 90 -1.34 1.77 18.45
N LEU A 91 -0.88 0.87 17.56
CA LEU A 91 -0.80 1.17 16.14
C LEU A 91 -2.18 1.46 15.53
N ILE A 92 -3.20 0.70 15.89
CA ILE A 92 -4.57 0.90 15.44
C ILE A 92 -5.11 2.25 15.96
N GLU A 93 -4.98 2.53 17.26
CA GLU A 93 -5.44 3.78 17.87
C GLU A 93 -4.78 5.01 17.21
N PHE A 94 -3.48 4.92 16.95
CA PHE A 94 -2.77 6.01 16.27
C PHE A 94 -3.23 6.20 14.83
N GLY A 95 -3.49 5.11 14.11
CA GLY A 95 -4.07 5.16 12.77
C GLY A 95 -5.48 5.76 12.75
N GLU A 96 -6.32 5.45 13.73
CA GLU A 96 -7.64 6.07 13.91
C GLU A 96 -7.53 7.57 14.18
N TYR A 97 -6.58 7.98 15.05
CA TYR A 97 -6.29 9.39 15.28
C TYR A 97 -5.86 10.13 14.01
N LEU A 98 -4.93 9.56 13.23
CA LEU A 98 -4.50 10.16 11.97
C LEU A 98 -5.66 10.23 10.95
N THR A 99 -6.46 9.17 10.85
CA THR A 99 -7.65 9.11 9.99
C THR A 99 -8.61 10.25 10.30
N ASP A 100 -8.92 10.47 11.58
CA ASP A 100 -9.79 11.58 12.03
C ASP A 100 -9.20 12.95 11.67
N LYS A 101 -7.89 13.14 11.88
CA LYS A 101 -7.21 14.39 11.52
C LYS A 101 -7.26 14.68 10.03
N VAL A 102 -6.95 13.70 9.19
CA VAL A 102 -7.01 13.86 7.73
C VAL A 102 -8.44 14.06 7.25
N HIS A 103 -9.40 13.30 7.80
CA HIS A 103 -10.81 13.42 7.42
C HIS A 103 -11.40 14.81 7.72
N ARG A 104 -10.99 15.44 8.81
CA ARG A 104 -11.44 16.79 9.21
C ARG A 104 -10.67 17.92 8.54
N SER A 105 -9.56 17.61 7.86
CA SER A 105 -8.77 18.64 7.19
C SER A 105 -9.46 19.12 5.91
N ASN A 106 -9.38 20.41 5.64
CA ASN A 106 -9.79 20.96 4.36
C ASN A 106 -8.62 20.99 3.37
N GLU A 107 -7.43 21.27 3.88
CA GLU A 107 -6.21 21.43 3.11
C GLU A 107 -5.11 20.53 3.66
N VAL A 108 -4.32 19.97 2.76
CA VAL A 108 -3.11 19.20 3.09
C VAL A 108 -1.93 19.88 2.42
N ILE A 109 -0.93 20.22 3.22
CA ILE A 109 0.35 20.77 2.75
C ILE A 109 1.43 19.77 3.12
N VAL A 110 2.20 19.32 2.13
CA VAL A 110 3.34 18.44 2.33
C VAL A 110 4.61 19.20 2.01
N THR A 111 5.50 19.29 2.99
CA THR A 111 6.80 19.94 2.84
C THR A 111 7.90 19.09 3.45
N ASP A 112 9.06 19.12 2.85
CA ASP A 112 10.26 18.51 3.39
C ASP A 112 11.52 19.37 3.17
N LYS A 113 12.64 18.95 3.77
CA LYS A 113 13.94 19.65 3.64
C LYS A 113 14.56 19.53 2.25
N ASN A 114 14.14 18.57 1.42
CA ASN A 114 14.68 18.33 0.09
C ASN A 114 14.01 19.17 -0.97
N GLY A 115 12.90 19.85 -0.61
CA GLY A 115 12.20 20.81 -1.45
C GLY A 115 10.81 20.38 -1.90
N THR A 116 10.26 19.28 -1.37
CA THR A 116 8.83 18.99 -1.53
C THR A 116 8.03 20.17 -0.99
N ASN A 117 7.10 20.65 -1.80
CA ASN A 117 6.13 21.69 -1.43
C ASN A 117 4.87 21.49 -2.27
N LEU A 118 3.95 20.70 -1.73
CA LEU A 118 2.76 20.24 -2.41
C LEU A 118 1.53 20.62 -1.60
N VAL A 119 0.52 21.15 -2.26
CA VAL A 119 -0.77 21.54 -1.67
C VAL A 119 -1.90 20.76 -2.34
N GLY A 120 -2.88 20.34 -1.57
CA GLY A 120 -4.11 19.72 -2.06
C GLY A 120 -5.25 19.89 -1.07
N TYR A 121 -6.51 19.79 -1.54
CA TYR A 121 -7.71 19.97 -0.71
C TYR A 121 -8.47 18.64 -0.56
N ASN A 122 -8.88 18.32 0.67
CA ASN A 122 -9.54 17.04 0.98
C ASN A 122 -11.06 17.05 0.78
N GLN A 123 -11.73 18.12 1.05
CA GLN A 123 -13.18 18.38 0.85
C GLN A 123 -14.10 17.15 0.76
N GLY A 124 -14.30 16.44 1.87
CA GLY A 124 -15.21 15.30 1.94
C GLY A 124 -14.67 13.98 1.37
N ARG A 125 -13.40 13.91 1.03
CA ARG A 125 -12.75 12.67 0.59
C ARG A 125 -12.67 11.66 1.72
N GLY A 126 -12.89 10.40 1.38
CA GLY A 126 -12.78 9.29 2.31
C GLY A 126 -11.31 9.01 2.66
N VAL A 127 -11.08 8.65 3.92
CA VAL A 127 -9.76 8.26 4.44
C VAL A 127 -9.81 6.79 4.82
N LYS A 128 -8.81 6.01 4.44
CA LYS A 128 -8.68 4.59 4.76
C LYS A 128 -7.57 4.37 5.78
N HIS A 129 -7.90 3.69 6.86
CA HIS A 129 -6.93 3.09 7.78
C HIS A 129 -6.78 1.60 7.43
N SER A 130 -5.63 1.19 6.92
CA SER A 130 -5.43 -0.16 6.38
C SER A 130 -5.18 -1.24 7.43
N GLY A 131 -4.67 -0.88 8.59
CA GLY A 131 -4.11 -1.77 9.61
C GLY A 131 -5.07 -2.20 10.71
N GLN A 132 -6.35 -2.34 10.44
CA GLN A 132 -7.31 -2.84 11.40
C GLN A 132 -7.18 -4.37 11.59
N ARG A 133 -7.78 -4.90 12.65
CA ARG A 133 -7.91 -6.35 12.83
C ARG A 133 -8.94 -6.92 11.85
N ALA A 134 -8.65 -8.05 11.21
CA ALA A 134 -9.56 -8.73 10.29
C ALA A 134 -10.73 -9.41 11.02
N THR A 135 -11.53 -8.64 11.75
CA THR A 135 -12.68 -9.13 12.52
C THR A 135 -14.00 -9.02 11.77
N LYS A 136 -14.09 -8.09 10.83
CA LYS A 136 -15.31 -7.81 10.08
C LYS A 136 -15.39 -8.68 8.84
N LYS A 137 -16.51 -9.42 8.69
CA LYS A 137 -16.80 -10.22 7.50
C LYS A 137 -16.94 -9.35 6.25
N GLY A 138 -16.38 -9.83 5.13
CA GLY A 138 -16.43 -9.13 3.86
C GLY A 138 -15.61 -7.84 3.80
N TYR A 139 -14.74 -7.60 4.78
CA TYR A 139 -13.91 -6.42 4.84
C TYR A 139 -12.42 -6.80 4.80
N PRO A 140 -11.70 -6.37 3.76
CA PRO A 140 -10.27 -6.66 3.65
C PRO A 140 -9.43 -5.73 4.54
N VAL A 141 -8.40 -6.29 5.14
CA VAL A 141 -7.38 -5.53 5.85
C VAL A 141 -6.00 -5.79 5.22
N MET A 142 -5.10 -4.86 5.43
CA MET A 142 -3.71 -4.95 5.00
C MET A 142 -2.79 -4.82 6.23
N LEU A 143 -1.49 -4.91 5.99
CA LEU A 143 -0.50 -4.63 7.03
C LEU A 143 -0.73 -3.24 7.65
N GLY A 144 -0.66 -3.14 8.98
CA GLY A 144 -0.87 -1.89 9.71
C GLY A 144 0.26 -0.89 9.57
N GLY A 145 -0.08 0.36 9.88
CA GLY A 145 0.86 1.47 9.88
C GLY A 145 0.76 2.37 8.65
N GLN A 146 -0.40 2.42 8.01
CA GLN A 146 -0.65 3.30 6.87
C GLN A 146 -2.07 3.87 6.92
N VAL A 147 -2.20 5.17 6.69
CA VAL A 147 -3.47 5.87 6.44
C VAL A 147 -3.41 6.49 5.06
N SER A 148 -4.39 6.19 4.22
CA SER A 148 -4.40 6.59 2.80
C SER A 148 -5.65 7.36 2.43
N TRP A 149 -5.51 8.36 1.55
CA TRP A 149 -6.61 9.13 0.99
C TRP A 149 -6.20 9.72 -0.37
N CYS A 150 -7.19 10.20 -1.11
CA CYS A 150 -6.94 10.97 -2.32
C CYS A 150 -7.54 12.37 -2.12
N PRO A 151 -6.76 13.45 -2.12
CA PRO A 151 -7.29 14.81 -2.20
C PRO A 151 -8.12 15.03 -3.47
N VAL A 152 -8.84 16.14 -3.57
CA VAL A 152 -9.49 16.54 -4.83
C VAL A 152 -8.38 16.77 -5.86
N GLU A 153 -8.31 15.95 -6.87
CA GLU A 153 -7.16 15.78 -7.76
C GLU A 153 -6.76 17.10 -8.43
N GLU A 154 -7.73 17.87 -8.93
CA GLU A 154 -7.50 19.13 -9.63
C GLU A 154 -6.99 20.25 -8.72
N THR A 155 -7.00 20.03 -7.41
CA THR A 155 -6.47 21.00 -6.43
C THR A 155 -5.00 20.77 -6.09
N ILE A 156 -4.43 19.63 -6.52
CA ILE A 156 -3.06 19.25 -6.18
C ILE A 156 -2.09 20.02 -7.07
N ASN A 157 -1.27 20.86 -6.43
CA ASN A 157 -0.28 21.67 -7.13
C ASN A 157 1.01 21.76 -6.33
N GLY A 158 2.12 21.87 -7.03
CA GLY A 158 3.43 22.11 -6.43
C GLY A 158 4.49 21.11 -6.86
N LYS A 159 5.46 20.91 -6.00
CA LYS A 159 6.63 20.05 -6.23
C LYS A 159 6.64 18.89 -5.26
N LEU A 160 6.87 17.69 -5.78
CA LEU A 160 7.07 16.46 -5.04
C LEU A 160 8.45 15.92 -5.33
N ILE A 161 9.19 15.54 -4.27
CA ILE A 161 10.49 14.89 -4.41
C ILE A 161 10.44 13.52 -3.76
N PHE A 162 10.63 12.47 -4.56
CA PHE A 162 10.91 11.14 -4.05
C PHE A 162 12.41 11.05 -3.74
N ASP A 163 12.75 10.79 -2.48
CA ASP A 163 14.12 10.79 -1.98
C ASP A 163 14.55 9.45 -1.33
N SER A 164 13.68 8.46 -1.36
CA SER A 164 13.86 7.22 -0.60
C SER A 164 13.72 5.98 -1.48
N ALA A 165 12.49 5.62 -1.85
CA ALA A 165 12.19 4.48 -2.67
C ALA A 165 11.10 4.81 -3.69
N LEU A 166 11.11 4.13 -4.84
CA LEU A 166 10.11 4.29 -5.87
C LEU A 166 9.82 2.93 -6.52
N PHE A 167 8.55 2.58 -6.61
CA PHE A 167 8.06 1.35 -7.21
C PHE A 167 6.63 1.59 -7.78
N PRO A 168 6.23 1.07 -8.93
CA PRO A 168 7.08 0.47 -9.96
C PRO A 168 7.94 1.51 -10.69
N PRO A 169 8.88 1.11 -11.58
CA PRO A 169 9.20 -0.26 -12.00
C PRO A 169 10.16 -0.98 -11.05
N ASP A 170 10.20 -2.31 -11.10
CA ASP A 170 11.07 -3.17 -10.29
C ASP A 170 12.57 -2.82 -10.38
N THR A 171 12.96 -2.09 -11.42
CA THR A 171 14.34 -1.66 -11.66
C THR A 171 14.77 -0.45 -10.82
N LEU A 172 13.83 0.18 -10.09
CA LEU A 172 14.11 1.32 -9.21
C LEU A 172 14.33 0.87 -7.77
N GLY A 173 13.30 0.53 -7.01
CA GLY A 173 13.43 0.21 -5.60
C GLY A 173 14.00 1.39 -4.80
N LEU A 174 15.13 1.18 -4.10
CA LEU A 174 15.85 2.26 -3.42
C LEU A 174 16.47 3.22 -4.44
N LEU A 175 16.21 4.51 -4.28
CA LEU A 175 16.70 5.54 -5.19
C LEU A 175 18.18 5.85 -4.94
N ASN A 176 18.94 6.03 -6.02
CA ASN A 176 20.34 6.53 -5.98
C ASN A 176 20.39 8.05 -6.16
N SER A 177 19.32 8.65 -6.68
CA SER A 177 19.16 10.09 -6.85
C SER A 177 17.70 10.46 -6.70
N ASN A 178 17.43 11.66 -6.20
CA ASN A 178 16.07 12.18 -6.07
C ASN A 178 15.36 12.22 -7.42
N VAL A 179 14.05 11.93 -7.38
CA VAL A 179 13.14 12.10 -8.52
C VAL A 179 12.19 13.24 -8.17
N GLU A 180 12.28 14.32 -8.90
CA GLU A 180 11.51 15.53 -8.71
C GLU A 180 10.36 15.61 -9.72
N LEU A 181 9.15 15.79 -9.22
CA LEU A 181 7.94 15.96 -10.02
C LEU A 181 7.35 17.35 -9.81
N THR A 182 7.01 18.05 -10.90
CA THR A 182 6.15 19.23 -10.85
C THR A 182 4.73 18.82 -11.16
N LEU A 183 3.79 19.18 -10.29
CA LEU A 183 2.38 18.87 -10.43
C LEU A 183 1.56 20.15 -10.65
N GLU A 184 0.68 20.10 -11.64
CA GLU A 184 -0.32 21.14 -11.91
C GLU A 184 -1.69 20.48 -12.05
N LYS A 185 -2.62 20.85 -11.19
CA LYS A 185 -3.99 20.29 -11.14
C LYS A 185 -3.99 18.75 -11.09
N GLY A 186 -3.10 18.20 -10.26
CA GLY A 186 -2.97 16.74 -10.07
C GLY A 186 -2.25 15.99 -11.18
N VAL A 187 -1.78 16.70 -12.21
CA VAL A 187 -1.04 16.10 -13.33
C VAL A 187 0.45 16.40 -13.21
N VAL A 188 1.29 15.39 -13.34
CA VAL A 188 2.74 15.55 -13.44
C VAL A 188 3.08 16.17 -14.80
N THR A 189 3.52 17.41 -14.76
CA THR A 189 3.88 18.20 -15.97
C THR A 189 5.38 18.15 -16.29
N LYS A 190 6.19 17.80 -15.29
CA LYS A 190 7.65 17.73 -15.45
C LYS A 190 8.22 16.69 -14.51
N ILE A 191 9.22 15.94 -15.00
CA ILE A 191 10.01 14.97 -14.22
C ILE A 191 11.48 15.36 -14.37
N GLU A 192 12.15 15.58 -13.25
CA GLU A 192 13.56 16.01 -13.21
C GLU A 192 14.36 15.14 -12.23
N GLY A 193 15.67 15.11 -12.42
CA GLY A 193 16.60 14.37 -11.58
C GLY A 193 17.63 13.62 -12.41
N GLY A 194 18.24 12.61 -11.79
CA GLY A 194 19.28 11.81 -12.42
C GLY A 194 18.72 10.62 -13.22
N LYS A 195 19.49 9.53 -13.20
CA LYS A 195 19.17 8.29 -13.90
C LYS A 195 17.82 7.72 -13.47
N ASP A 196 17.50 7.81 -12.17
CA ASP A 196 16.28 7.22 -11.62
C ASP A 196 15.02 7.94 -12.14
N ALA A 197 15.07 9.27 -12.28
CA ALA A 197 14.01 10.07 -12.91
C ALA A 197 13.78 9.66 -14.37
N ALA A 198 14.85 9.47 -15.14
CA ALA A 198 14.74 9.03 -16.54
C ALA A 198 14.15 7.61 -16.68
N ILE A 199 14.47 6.71 -15.75
CA ILE A 199 13.88 5.37 -15.71
C ILE A 199 12.38 5.46 -15.42
N PHE A 200 11.98 6.28 -14.43
CA PHE A 200 10.59 6.46 -14.05
C PHE A 200 9.76 7.08 -15.17
N GLU A 201 10.24 8.18 -15.76
CA GLU A 201 9.58 8.84 -16.90
C GLU A 201 9.38 7.89 -18.09
N LYS A 202 10.43 7.13 -18.44
CA LYS A 202 10.36 6.11 -19.49
C LYS A 202 9.31 5.03 -19.18
N TRP A 203 9.21 4.64 -17.90
CA TRP A 203 8.23 3.64 -17.46
C TRP A 203 6.80 4.17 -17.61
N LEU A 204 6.51 5.40 -17.14
CA LEU A 204 5.20 6.03 -17.29
C LEU A 204 4.78 6.16 -18.75
N ASN A 205 5.69 6.61 -19.63
CA ASN A 205 5.44 6.76 -21.05
C ASN A 205 5.16 5.45 -21.79
N LYS A 206 5.62 4.31 -21.26
CA LYS A 206 5.40 2.98 -21.84
C LYS A 206 3.92 2.61 -22.00
N PHE A 207 3.06 3.13 -21.13
CA PHE A 207 1.63 2.81 -21.13
C PHE A 207 0.85 3.59 -22.19
N ASN A 208 1.42 4.67 -22.72
CA ASN A 208 0.74 5.56 -23.67
C ASN A 208 -0.65 6.00 -23.20
N ASP A 209 -0.79 6.22 -21.91
CA ASP A 209 -2.01 6.67 -21.24
C ASP A 209 -1.71 7.93 -20.41
N PRO A 210 -2.37 9.07 -20.67
CA PRO A 210 -2.15 10.31 -19.92
C PRO A 210 -2.53 10.18 -18.44
N ASN A 211 -3.36 9.23 -18.07
CA ASN A 211 -3.71 8.99 -16.66
C ASN A 211 -2.53 8.48 -15.85
N MET A 212 -1.54 7.87 -16.48
CA MET A 212 -0.30 7.46 -15.82
C MET A 212 0.50 8.64 -15.23
N PHE A 213 0.18 9.87 -15.60
CA PHE A 213 0.79 11.09 -15.08
C PHE A 213 -0.09 11.79 -14.04
N ARG A 214 -1.10 11.12 -13.48
CA ARG A 214 -1.94 11.68 -12.42
C ARG A 214 -1.51 11.19 -11.05
N LEU A 215 -1.53 12.11 -10.08
CA LEU A 215 -1.37 11.73 -8.69
C LEU A 215 -2.68 11.07 -8.22
N ALA A 216 -2.57 9.83 -7.75
CA ALA A 216 -3.71 9.00 -7.41
C ALA A 216 -4.05 9.04 -5.91
N HIS A 217 -3.04 8.98 -5.04
CA HIS A 217 -3.27 9.00 -3.59
C HIS A 217 -2.07 9.48 -2.79
N TYR A 218 -2.36 9.84 -1.54
CA TYR A 218 -1.40 10.10 -0.48
C TYR A 218 -1.53 9.02 0.59
N SER A 219 -0.43 8.66 1.21
CA SER A 219 -0.43 7.80 2.39
C SER A 219 0.59 8.27 3.42
N ILE A 220 0.22 8.23 4.70
CA ILE A 220 1.13 8.45 5.81
C ILE A 220 1.57 7.10 6.34
N GLY A 221 2.88 6.83 6.31
CA GLY A 221 3.50 5.68 6.95
C GLY A 221 3.79 5.96 8.42
N PHE A 222 3.39 5.03 9.31
CA PHE A 222 3.59 5.20 10.75
C PHE A 222 3.82 3.88 11.52
N ASN A 223 4.27 2.82 10.85
CA ASN A 223 4.64 1.59 11.54
C ASN A 223 6.01 1.76 12.22
N PRO A 224 6.10 1.70 13.57
CA PRO A 224 7.35 1.92 14.28
C PRO A 224 8.40 0.83 14.05
N GLY A 225 8.01 -0.29 13.47
CA GLY A 225 8.93 -1.36 13.06
C GLY A 225 9.62 -1.11 11.72
N VAL A 226 9.18 -0.10 10.97
CA VAL A 226 9.78 0.31 9.69
C VAL A 226 10.47 1.65 9.88
N THR A 227 11.78 1.62 10.10
CA THR A 227 12.57 2.82 10.44
C THR A 227 13.50 3.29 9.33
N LYS A 228 13.60 2.55 8.25
CA LYS A 228 14.40 2.87 7.05
C LYS A 228 13.80 2.22 5.82
N PRO A 229 13.99 2.80 4.65
CA PRO A 229 13.52 2.20 3.41
C PRO A 229 14.29 0.92 3.08
N THR A 230 13.61 -0.03 2.45
CA THR A 230 14.14 -1.35 2.09
C THR A 230 14.09 -1.63 0.59
N GLY A 231 13.38 -0.81 -0.19
CA GLY A 231 13.05 -1.05 -1.59
C GLY A 231 11.89 -2.03 -1.79
N ARG A 232 11.19 -2.38 -0.70
CA ARG A 232 10.06 -3.32 -0.72
C ARG A 232 8.77 -2.54 -0.44
N ILE A 233 7.95 -2.37 -1.45
CA ILE A 233 6.78 -1.48 -1.41
C ILE A 233 5.89 -1.70 -0.17
N VAL A 234 5.56 -2.95 0.18
CA VAL A 234 4.68 -3.26 1.31
C VAL A 234 5.25 -2.78 2.66
N GLU A 235 6.58 -2.75 2.79
CA GLU A 235 7.28 -2.25 3.97
C GLU A 235 7.45 -0.73 3.90
N ASP A 236 7.91 -0.23 2.76
CA ASP A 236 8.28 1.18 2.57
C ASP A 236 7.08 2.14 2.63
N GLU A 237 5.89 1.72 2.18
CA GLU A 237 4.64 2.48 2.37
C GLU A 237 4.30 2.75 3.85
N ARG A 238 4.88 1.99 4.76
CA ARG A 238 4.64 2.08 6.22
C ARG A 238 5.80 2.70 6.97
N LEU A 239 6.78 3.22 6.23
CA LEU A 239 7.97 3.86 6.82
C LEU A 239 7.56 4.97 7.77
N PHE A 240 8.02 4.87 9.03
CA PHE A 240 7.57 5.76 10.10
C PHE A 240 7.92 7.23 9.81
N GLY A 241 6.89 8.07 9.77
CA GLY A 241 7.05 9.52 9.55
C GLY A 241 7.24 9.93 8.08
N CYS A 242 7.04 9.02 7.14
CA CYS A 242 7.12 9.32 5.70
C CYS A 242 5.75 9.47 5.04
N ILE A 243 5.73 10.19 3.93
CA ILE A 243 4.59 10.25 3.01
C ILE A 243 4.92 9.37 1.80
N GLU A 244 4.00 8.50 1.46
CA GLU A 244 3.99 7.77 0.19
C GLU A 244 2.96 8.41 -0.73
N MET A 245 3.24 8.45 -2.03
CA MET A 245 2.33 8.98 -3.03
C MET A 245 2.29 8.09 -4.26
N GLY A 246 1.07 7.72 -4.66
CA GLY A 246 0.82 6.95 -5.87
C GLY A 246 0.64 7.84 -7.09
N ILE A 247 1.28 7.45 -8.20
CA ILE A 247 1.16 8.08 -9.53
C ILE A 247 0.65 7.03 -10.51
N GLY A 248 -0.39 7.38 -11.30
CA GLY A 248 -0.97 6.50 -12.31
C GLY A 248 -2.37 5.99 -12.04
#